data_1a7fe7f53f6aabee329d4e4135daff47
#
_entry.id   1a7fe7f53f6aabee329d4e4135daff47
#
_cell.length_a   1.000
_cell.length_b   1.000
_cell.length_c   1.000
_cell.angle_alpha   90.00
_cell.angle_beta   90.00
_cell.angle_gamma   90.00
#
_symmetry.space_group_name_H-M   'P 1'
#
loop_
_entity.id
_entity.type
_entity.pdbx_description
1 polymer ?
#
loop_
_entity_poly.entity_id
_entity_poly.type
_entity_poly.pdbx_seq_one_letter_code
_entity_poly.pdbx_strand_id
1 'polypeptide(L)'
;MSRIIHTVGNMVKIPDIGSIASHESDNNIIFVGKMSYEPNIVAVTFFSTKIFPVLKESYPDLEFKIIGANPGSRVKKFSEIDGITVTGFVDSVEPYFRNATIVVAPMLTGAGIQNKIIQAMSYGCCVVTTSIGAEGLTIENNEIAILNNKEEWISELTALLANKEHRKGMGVRARKYVQNNLSKDVVAKQFWAFINSAITNDV
;
A
#
# COMPACT_ATOMS: atom_id res chain seq x y z
N MET A 1 -39.21 -11.57 -3.43
CA MET A 1 -38.21 -10.74 -4.18
C MET A 1 -36.84 -11.02 -3.61
N SER A 2 -35.96 -11.70 -4.35
CA SER A 2 -34.56 -11.85 -3.98
C SER A 2 -33.84 -10.51 -4.24
N ARG A 3 -33.25 -9.92 -3.21
CA ARG A 3 -32.39 -8.72 -3.40
C ARG A 3 -31.08 -9.16 -4.01
N ILE A 4 -30.77 -8.66 -5.20
CA ILE A 4 -29.46 -8.84 -5.83
C ILE A 4 -28.55 -7.75 -5.24
N ILE A 5 -27.50 -8.16 -4.53
CA ILE A 5 -26.47 -7.24 -3.99
C ILE A 5 -25.24 -7.39 -4.85
N HIS A 6 -24.78 -6.31 -5.45
CA HIS A 6 -23.51 -6.24 -6.16
C HIS A 6 -22.56 -5.30 -5.44
N THR A 7 -21.31 -5.70 -5.33
CA THR A 7 -20.26 -4.85 -4.79
C THR A 7 -19.47 -4.24 -5.94
N VAL A 8 -19.42 -2.92 -6.00
CA VAL A 8 -18.56 -2.18 -6.92
C VAL A 8 -17.33 -1.72 -6.12
N GLY A 9 -16.15 -2.17 -6.51
CA GLY A 9 -14.91 -1.87 -5.80
C GLY A 9 -14.47 -0.41 -5.95
N ASN A 10 -13.51 0.00 -5.12
CA ASN A 10 -12.86 1.31 -5.25
C ASN A 10 -12.09 1.36 -6.57
N MET A 11 -12.21 2.46 -7.30
CA MET A 11 -11.38 2.70 -8.48
C MET A 11 -10.13 3.51 -8.12
N VAL A 12 -9.04 3.26 -8.83
CA VAL A 12 -7.82 4.04 -8.73
C VAL A 12 -7.39 4.56 -10.10
N LYS A 13 -6.84 5.77 -10.11
CA LYS A 13 -6.21 6.31 -11.32
C LYS A 13 -4.88 5.57 -11.56
N ILE A 14 -4.74 5.00 -12.74
CA ILE A 14 -3.46 4.41 -13.15
C ILE A 14 -2.59 5.56 -13.69
N PRO A 15 -1.47 5.88 -13.04
CA PRO A 15 -0.58 6.92 -13.55
C PRO A 15 0.08 6.48 -14.86
N ASP A 16 0.23 7.43 -15.78
CA ASP A 16 1.07 7.20 -16.95
C ASP A 16 2.53 7.28 -16.50
N ILE A 17 3.14 6.12 -16.29
CA ILE A 17 4.55 6.00 -16.01
C ILE A 17 5.16 5.34 -17.24
N GLY A 18 5.89 6.11 -18.03
CA GLY A 18 6.52 5.68 -19.28
C GLY A 18 7.52 4.52 -19.13
N SER A 19 7.95 4.22 -17.94
CA SER A 19 8.55 2.96 -17.46
C SER A 19 8.12 2.77 -16.00
N ILE A 20 7.92 1.52 -15.60
CA ILE A 20 7.78 1.16 -14.17
C ILE A 20 8.87 1.91 -13.41
N ALA A 21 8.48 2.64 -12.37
CA ALA A 21 9.38 3.49 -11.62
C ALA A 21 10.76 2.84 -11.48
N SER A 22 11.78 3.47 -12.02
CA SER A 22 13.15 3.11 -11.68
C SER A 22 13.29 3.46 -10.21
N HIS A 23 13.05 2.48 -9.32
CA HIS A 23 13.30 2.65 -7.90
C HIS A 23 14.82 2.82 -7.76
N GLU A 24 15.29 4.07 -7.87
CA GLU A 24 16.70 4.41 -7.86
C GLU A 24 17.31 4.26 -6.47
N SER A 25 16.47 4.36 -5.43
CA SER A 25 16.89 4.16 -4.05
C SER A 25 16.59 2.73 -3.62
N ASP A 26 17.58 2.05 -3.09
CA ASP A 26 17.42 0.70 -2.53
C ASP A 26 17.10 0.70 -1.01
N ASN A 27 17.00 1.88 -0.38
CA ASN A 27 16.96 2.00 1.09
C ASN A 27 15.77 2.83 1.61
N ASN A 28 14.67 2.98 0.83
CA ASN A 28 13.58 3.87 1.19
C ASN A 28 12.26 3.11 1.39
N ILE A 29 11.92 2.82 2.63
CA ILE A 29 10.60 2.29 3.00
C ILE A 29 9.64 3.46 3.26
N ILE A 30 8.40 3.37 2.76
CA ILE A 30 7.41 4.42 2.99
C ILE A 30 6.08 3.88 3.52
N PHE A 31 5.40 4.71 4.30
CA PHE A 31 3.99 4.59 4.65
C PHE A 31 3.26 5.86 4.24
N VAL A 32 2.10 5.73 3.60
CA VAL A 32 1.27 6.87 3.20
C VAL A 32 -0.09 6.80 3.88
N GLY A 33 -0.52 7.91 4.53
CA GLY A 33 -1.84 7.97 5.13
C GLY A 33 -2.05 9.21 5.99
N LYS A 34 -3.31 9.57 6.24
CA LYS A 34 -3.66 10.67 7.15
C LYS A 34 -3.29 10.29 8.58
N MET A 35 -2.42 11.08 9.24
CA MET A 35 -1.88 10.79 10.57
C MET A 35 -2.77 11.24 11.74
N SER A 36 -4.01 11.65 11.47
CA SER A 36 -5.07 11.81 12.47
C SER A 36 -6.07 10.64 12.47
N TYR A 37 -5.87 9.62 11.61
CA TYR A 37 -6.71 8.42 11.56
C TYR A 37 -6.05 7.32 12.38
N GLU A 38 -6.72 6.89 13.47
CA GLU A 38 -6.14 5.99 14.48
C GLU A 38 -5.56 4.69 13.90
N PRO A 39 -6.20 3.99 12.95
CA PRO A 39 -5.59 2.82 12.32
C PRO A 39 -4.22 3.09 11.68
N ASN A 40 -4.02 4.27 11.09
CA ASN A 40 -2.70 4.65 10.53
C ASN A 40 -1.68 4.91 11.64
N ILE A 41 -2.11 5.56 12.74
CA ILE A 41 -1.24 5.81 13.90
C ILE A 41 -0.77 4.49 14.52
N VAL A 42 -1.68 3.54 14.68
CA VAL A 42 -1.37 2.19 15.19
C VAL A 42 -0.39 1.48 14.26
N ALA A 43 -0.63 1.52 12.94
CA ALA A 43 0.22 0.90 11.93
C ALA A 43 1.65 1.45 11.95
N VAL A 44 1.81 2.78 11.89
CA VAL A 44 3.15 3.40 11.91
C VAL A 44 3.83 3.22 13.26
N THR A 45 3.08 3.17 14.37
CA THR A 45 3.63 2.88 15.69
C THR A 45 4.21 1.48 15.74
N PHE A 46 3.46 0.48 15.29
CA PHE A 46 3.94 -0.90 15.24
C PHE A 46 5.22 -1.00 14.40
N PHE A 47 5.22 -0.43 13.19
CA PHE A 47 6.38 -0.50 12.30
C PHE A 47 7.59 0.22 12.89
N SER A 48 7.43 1.46 13.36
CA SER A 48 8.52 2.28 13.89
C SER A 48 9.15 1.70 15.17
N THR A 49 8.37 0.97 15.98
CA THR A 49 8.86 0.49 17.29
C THR A 49 9.21 -1.00 17.33
N LYS A 50 8.66 -1.81 16.42
CA LYS A 50 8.80 -3.27 16.46
C LYS A 50 9.55 -3.85 15.26
N ILE A 51 9.47 -3.21 14.09
CA ILE A 51 10.03 -3.73 12.84
C ILE A 51 11.26 -2.93 12.42
N PHE A 52 11.11 -1.62 12.22
CA PHE A 52 12.15 -0.76 11.66
C PHE A 52 13.48 -0.80 12.43
N PRO A 53 13.52 -0.79 13.78
CA PRO A 53 14.79 -0.83 14.51
C PRO A 53 15.61 -2.10 14.21
N VAL A 54 14.94 -3.26 14.07
CA VAL A 54 15.63 -4.53 13.76
C VAL A 54 16.21 -4.50 12.33
N LEU A 55 15.45 -3.94 11.37
CA LEU A 55 15.96 -3.79 9.99
C LEU A 55 17.12 -2.80 9.93
N LYS A 56 17.05 -1.70 10.69
CA LYS A 56 18.06 -0.66 10.74
C LYS A 56 19.42 -1.18 11.26
N GLU A 57 19.42 -2.15 12.16
CA GLU A 57 20.65 -2.83 12.62
C GLU A 57 21.38 -3.52 11.46
N SER A 58 20.63 -4.16 10.55
CA SER A 58 21.20 -4.88 9.40
C SER A 58 21.42 -3.98 8.17
N TYR A 59 20.69 -2.89 8.06
CA TYR A 59 20.72 -1.93 6.98
C TYR A 59 20.87 -0.49 7.52
N PRO A 60 22.11 -0.06 7.90
CA PRO A 60 22.33 1.24 8.55
C PRO A 60 21.85 2.45 7.75
N ASP A 61 21.84 2.36 6.42
CA ASP A 61 21.39 3.44 5.52
C ASP A 61 19.88 3.39 5.22
N LEU A 62 19.13 2.45 5.85
CA LEU A 62 17.70 2.31 5.62
C LEU A 62 16.94 3.54 6.17
N GLU A 63 16.04 4.07 5.37
CA GLU A 63 15.13 5.16 5.73
C GLU A 63 13.68 4.67 5.79
N PHE A 64 12.93 5.20 6.75
CA PHE A 64 11.48 5.02 6.81
C PHE A 64 10.78 6.38 6.79
N LYS A 65 9.97 6.64 5.76
CA LYS A 65 9.23 7.90 5.61
C LYS A 65 7.75 7.71 5.90
N ILE A 66 7.25 8.41 6.90
CA ILE A 66 5.84 8.49 7.27
C ILE A 66 5.24 9.72 6.61
N ILE A 67 4.47 9.50 5.53
CA ILE A 67 3.95 10.56 4.67
C ILE A 67 2.47 10.78 4.93
N GLY A 68 2.10 12.01 5.30
CA GLY A 68 0.70 12.36 5.41
C GLY A 68 0.36 13.46 6.41
N ALA A 69 -0.80 14.05 6.18
CA ALA A 69 -1.26 15.23 6.91
C ALA A 69 -1.58 14.96 8.38
N ASN A 70 -1.49 16.02 9.18
CA ASN A 70 -1.94 16.11 10.57
C ASN A 70 -1.29 15.10 11.52
N PRO A 71 0.06 14.94 11.55
CA PRO A 71 0.72 14.12 12.55
C PRO A 71 0.55 14.73 13.94
N GLY A 72 -0.07 13.97 14.85
CA GLY A 72 -0.10 14.32 16.28
C GLY A 72 1.27 14.19 16.92
N SER A 73 1.41 14.65 18.17
CA SER A 73 2.68 14.62 18.93
C SER A 73 3.28 13.21 19.00
N ARG A 74 2.45 12.18 19.16
CA ARG A 74 2.86 10.76 19.19
C ARG A 74 3.59 10.36 17.91
N VAL A 75 3.06 10.72 16.73
CA VAL A 75 3.66 10.37 15.44
C VAL A 75 4.90 11.22 15.18
N LYS A 76 4.86 12.51 15.51
CA LYS A 76 6.01 13.42 15.35
C LYS A 76 7.27 12.95 16.09
N LYS A 77 7.10 12.33 17.27
CA LYS A 77 8.22 11.75 18.04
C LYS A 77 8.99 10.67 17.31
N PHE A 78 8.40 10.01 16.31
CA PHE A 78 9.17 9.02 15.54
C PHE A 78 10.31 9.64 14.73
N SER A 79 10.29 10.94 14.43
CA SER A 79 11.43 11.63 13.82
C SER A 79 12.66 11.74 14.73
N GLU A 80 12.54 11.39 16.01
CA GLU A 80 13.67 11.30 16.95
C GLU A 80 14.41 9.95 16.81
N ILE A 81 13.82 8.98 16.10
CA ILE A 81 14.44 7.68 15.80
C ILE A 81 15.30 7.85 14.54
N ASP A 82 16.55 7.44 14.60
CA ASP A 82 17.46 7.50 13.46
C ASP A 82 16.90 6.75 12.24
N GLY A 83 16.93 7.42 11.09
CA GLY A 83 16.40 6.89 9.83
C GLY A 83 14.88 7.05 9.65
N ILE A 84 14.14 7.64 10.61
CA ILE A 84 12.71 7.89 10.45
C ILE A 84 12.42 9.36 10.15
N THR A 85 11.66 9.64 9.09
CA THR A 85 11.19 10.98 8.74
C THR A 85 9.65 11.03 8.75
N VAL A 86 9.08 12.05 9.39
CA VAL A 86 7.64 12.35 9.36
C VAL A 86 7.43 13.64 8.56
N THR A 87 6.83 13.56 7.38
CA THR A 87 6.76 14.71 6.47
C THR A 87 5.67 15.73 6.83
N GLY A 88 4.58 15.27 7.46
CA GLY A 88 3.36 16.06 7.52
C GLY A 88 2.61 16.08 6.19
N PHE A 89 1.88 17.16 5.92
CA PHE A 89 1.19 17.35 4.64
C PHE A 89 2.20 17.50 3.50
N VAL A 90 1.89 16.88 2.37
CA VAL A 90 2.61 17.02 1.10
C VAL A 90 1.63 17.31 -0.02
N ASP A 91 2.00 18.13 -0.99
CA ASP A 91 1.13 18.49 -2.12
C ASP A 91 0.88 17.28 -3.05
N SER A 92 1.86 16.38 -3.16
CA SER A 92 1.74 15.16 -3.94
C SER A 92 2.47 14.00 -3.28
N VAL A 93 1.82 12.84 -3.23
CA VAL A 93 2.43 11.56 -2.79
C VAL A 93 3.14 10.83 -3.93
N GLU A 94 2.95 11.27 -5.16
CA GLU A 94 3.53 10.64 -6.35
C GLU A 94 5.05 10.51 -6.30
N PRO A 95 5.84 11.55 -5.97
CA PRO A 95 7.30 11.43 -5.91
C PRO A 95 7.75 10.38 -4.89
N TYR A 96 7.01 10.22 -3.80
CA TYR A 96 7.32 9.23 -2.78
C TYR A 96 7.07 7.80 -3.27
N PHE A 97 5.95 7.54 -3.96
CA PHE A 97 5.71 6.23 -4.56
C PHE A 97 6.73 5.89 -5.64
N ARG A 98 7.12 6.87 -6.47
CA ARG A 98 8.12 6.67 -7.52
C ARG A 98 9.51 6.29 -6.98
N ASN A 99 9.87 6.81 -5.80
CA ASN A 99 11.17 6.60 -5.18
C ASN A 99 11.14 5.55 -4.04
N ALA A 100 10.00 4.91 -3.82
CA ALA A 100 9.90 3.91 -2.74
C ALA A 100 10.58 2.61 -3.13
N THR A 101 11.44 2.09 -2.30
CA THR A 101 11.96 0.72 -2.39
C THR A 101 10.86 -0.28 -2.03
N ILE A 102 10.17 -0.02 -0.92
CA ILE A 102 9.05 -0.83 -0.42
C ILE A 102 7.99 0.12 0.15
N VAL A 103 6.73 -0.15 -0.14
CA VAL A 103 5.59 0.50 0.51
C VAL A 103 5.03 -0.45 1.56
N VAL A 104 4.98 -0.01 2.81
CA VAL A 104 4.43 -0.81 3.91
C VAL A 104 3.09 -0.28 4.37
N ALA A 105 2.15 -1.17 4.66
CA ALA A 105 0.85 -0.86 5.25
C ALA A 105 0.52 -1.89 6.35
N PRO A 106 1.20 -1.84 7.52
CA PRO A 106 1.07 -2.81 8.60
C PRO A 106 -0.21 -2.54 9.41
N MET A 107 -1.37 -2.67 8.76
CA MET A 107 -2.67 -2.36 9.34
C MET A 107 -3.05 -3.42 10.37
N LEU A 108 -3.14 -3.04 11.63
CA LEU A 108 -3.58 -3.93 12.73
C LEU A 108 -5.06 -3.77 13.04
N THR A 109 -5.66 -2.69 12.56
CA THR A 109 -7.08 -2.35 12.68
C THR A 109 -7.53 -1.62 11.43
N GLY A 110 -8.83 -1.58 11.20
CA GLY A 110 -9.44 -0.95 10.02
C GLY A 110 -10.40 -1.89 9.34
N ALA A 111 -11.08 -1.42 8.30
CA ALA A 111 -11.99 -2.22 7.50
C ALA A 111 -11.98 -1.75 6.04
N GLY A 112 -12.27 -2.67 5.14
CA GLY A 112 -12.42 -2.42 3.72
C GLY A 112 -11.12 -2.08 2.98
N ILE A 113 -11.26 -1.84 1.69
CA ILE A 113 -10.13 -1.61 0.78
C ILE A 113 -9.31 -0.39 1.20
N GLN A 114 -8.02 -0.59 1.41
CA GLN A 114 -7.09 0.48 1.77
C GLN A 114 -6.58 1.21 0.53
N ASN A 115 -7.08 2.42 0.28
CA ASN A 115 -6.71 3.24 -0.88
C ASN A 115 -5.19 3.42 -1.05
N LYS A 116 -4.44 3.52 0.04
CA LYS A 116 -2.97 3.64 0.01
C LYS A 116 -2.30 2.43 -0.64
N ILE A 117 -2.88 1.23 -0.45
CA ILE A 117 -2.36 -0.02 -1.02
C ILE A 117 -2.61 -0.05 -2.53
N ILE A 118 -3.86 0.13 -2.97
CA ILE A 118 -4.19 0.13 -4.40
C ILE A 118 -3.51 1.27 -5.15
N GLN A 119 -3.29 2.41 -4.49
CA GLN A 119 -2.51 3.51 -5.05
C GLN A 119 -1.03 3.12 -5.21
N ALA A 120 -0.39 2.54 -4.19
CA ALA A 120 0.99 2.05 -4.31
C ALA A 120 1.12 1.00 -5.43
N MET A 121 0.19 0.05 -5.49
CA MET A 121 0.12 -0.95 -6.56
C MET A 121 -0.01 -0.31 -7.94
N SER A 122 -0.78 0.78 -8.08
CA SER A 122 -0.94 1.49 -9.36
C SER A 122 0.35 2.14 -9.86
N TYR A 123 1.27 2.49 -8.96
CA TYR A 123 2.62 2.96 -9.28
C TYR A 123 3.62 1.83 -9.52
N GLY A 124 3.21 0.57 -9.36
CA GLY A 124 4.10 -0.59 -9.50
C GLY A 124 5.07 -0.76 -8.33
N CYS A 125 4.71 -0.27 -7.15
CA CYS A 125 5.52 -0.46 -5.94
C CYS A 125 5.47 -1.90 -5.45
N CYS A 126 6.57 -2.35 -4.83
CA CYS A 126 6.58 -3.52 -3.97
C CYS A 126 5.81 -3.19 -2.70
N VAL A 127 4.70 -3.87 -2.44
CA VAL A 127 3.80 -3.58 -1.31
C VAL A 127 3.80 -4.73 -0.32
N VAL A 128 3.96 -4.38 0.97
CA VAL A 128 3.87 -5.31 2.10
C VAL A 128 2.79 -4.84 3.06
N THR A 129 1.86 -5.74 3.40
CA THR A 129 0.72 -5.41 4.26
C THR A 129 0.32 -6.58 5.15
N THR A 130 -0.75 -6.43 5.91
CA THR A 130 -1.38 -7.49 6.71
C THR A 130 -2.63 -8.02 6.01
N SER A 131 -3.22 -9.10 6.52
CA SER A 131 -4.52 -9.58 6.05
C SER A 131 -5.62 -8.52 6.21
N ILE A 132 -5.58 -7.71 7.26
CA ILE A 132 -6.50 -6.56 7.46
C ILE A 132 -6.28 -5.51 6.37
N GLY A 133 -5.03 -5.21 6.04
CA GLY A 133 -4.72 -4.23 4.99
C GLY A 133 -5.08 -4.70 3.59
N ALA A 134 -5.04 -6.02 3.34
CA ALA A 134 -5.42 -6.64 2.07
C ALA A 134 -6.92 -6.93 1.94
N GLU A 135 -7.73 -6.60 2.96
CA GLU A 135 -9.17 -6.85 2.93
C GLU A 135 -9.81 -6.25 1.67
N GLY A 136 -10.62 -7.07 0.98
CA GLY A 136 -11.29 -6.69 -0.26
C GLY A 136 -10.42 -6.77 -1.53
N LEU A 137 -9.17 -7.25 -1.42
CA LEU A 137 -8.32 -7.59 -2.56
C LEU A 137 -8.22 -9.10 -2.72
N THR A 138 -8.37 -9.60 -3.94
CA THR A 138 -8.17 -11.01 -4.28
C THR A 138 -6.75 -11.19 -4.80
N ILE A 139 -5.82 -11.53 -3.90
CA ILE A 139 -4.40 -11.68 -4.21
C ILE A 139 -4.09 -13.15 -4.45
N GLU A 140 -3.64 -13.51 -5.64
CA GLU A 140 -3.43 -14.89 -6.08
C GLU A 140 -2.00 -15.17 -6.57
N ASN A 141 -1.32 -14.16 -7.09
CA ASN A 141 -0.04 -14.31 -7.79
C ASN A 141 1.11 -13.55 -7.14
N ASN A 142 1.11 -13.41 -5.82
CA ASN A 142 2.10 -12.64 -5.08
C ASN A 142 2.24 -11.19 -5.60
N GLU A 143 1.10 -10.53 -5.83
CA GLU A 143 1.05 -9.12 -6.22
C GLU A 143 1.51 -8.21 -5.07
N ILE A 144 1.23 -8.64 -3.83
CA ILE A 144 1.68 -7.99 -2.60
C ILE A 144 2.08 -9.08 -1.60
N ALA A 145 2.91 -8.77 -0.61
CA ALA A 145 3.19 -9.65 0.51
C ALA A 145 2.20 -9.40 1.65
N ILE A 146 1.61 -10.48 2.20
CA ILE A 146 0.64 -10.41 3.31
C ILE A 146 1.23 -11.11 4.52
N LEU A 147 1.50 -10.36 5.59
CA LEU A 147 2.25 -10.78 6.77
C LEU A 147 1.49 -10.37 8.03
N ASN A 148 1.38 -11.26 9.01
CA ASN A 148 0.52 -11.01 10.17
C ASN A 148 1.27 -10.98 11.51
N ASN A 149 2.52 -11.42 11.57
CA ASN A 149 3.34 -11.39 12.79
C ASN A 149 4.70 -10.71 12.55
N LYS A 150 5.35 -10.33 13.63
CA LYS A 150 6.61 -9.57 13.61
C LYS A 150 7.74 -10.32 12.87
N GLU A 151 7.84 -11.59 13.09
CA GLU A 151 8.90 -12.45 12.55
C GLU A 151 8.79 -12.55 11.03
N GLU A 152 7.58 -12.74 10.51
CA GLU A 152 7.30 -12.71 9.07
C GLU A 152 7.69 -11.36 8.46
N TRP A 153 7.33 -10.23 9.12
CA TRP A 153 7.68 -8.88 8.65
C TRP A 153 9.19 -8.69 8.54
N ILE A 154 9.95 -9.09 9.55
CA ILE A 154 11.41 -8.95 9.55
C ILE A 154 12.02 -9.83 8.45
N SER A 155 11.63 -11.11 8.38
CA SER A 155 12.15 -12.06 7.40
C SER A 155 11.88 -11.62 5.97
N GLU A 156 10.64 -11.28 5.65
CA GLU A 156 10.24 -10.90 4.29
C GLU A 156 10.85 -9.56 3.87
N LEU A 157 10.85 -8.55 4.74
CA LEU A 157 11.47 -7.27 4.42
C LEU A 157 12.97 -7.40 4.21
N THR A 158 13.66 -8.24 4.99
CA THR A 158 15.08 -8.54 4.78
C THR A 158 15.30 -9.18 3.41
N ALA A 159 14.48 -10.17 3.02
CA ALA A 159 14.57 -10.82 1.73
C ALA A 159 14.29 -9.86 0.57
N LEU A 160 13.26 -9.00 0.73
CA LEU A 160 12.90 -7.99 -0.26
C LEU A 160 13.99 -6.91 -0.39
N LEU A 161 14.58 -6.43 0.69
CA LEU A 161 15.67 -5.44 0.64
C LEU A 161 16.89 -6.00 -0.09
N ALA A 162 17.20 -7.28 0.11
CA ALA A 162 18.32 -7.95 -0.56
C ALA A 162 18.07 -8.28 -2.05
N ASN A 163 16.81 -8.28 -2.53
CA ASN A 163 16.49 -8.77 -3.87
C ASN A 163 15.66 -7.77 -4.69
N LYS A 164 16.37 -6.91 -5.44
CA LYS A 164 15.75 -5.88 -6.31
C LYS A 164 14.86 -6.46 -7.40
N GLU A 165 15.26 -7.56 -8.02
CA GLU A 165 14.47 -8.18 -9.09
C GLU A 165 13.16 -8.79 -8.55
N HIS A 166 13.19 -9.34 -7.34
CA HIS A 166 11.97 -9.82 -6.69
C HIS A 166 10.99 -8.66 -6.43
N ARG A 167 11.47 -7.54 -5.83
CA ARG A 167 10.66 -6.33 -5.63
C ARG A 167 10.03 -5.83 -6.92
N LYS A 168 10.83 -5.77 -7.98
CA LYS A 168 10.40 -5.34 -9.32
C LYS A 168 9.31 -6.25 -9.90
N GLY A 169 9.51 -7.56 -9.78
CA GLY A 169 8.52 -8.56 -10.21
C GLY A 169 7.19 -8.43 -9.46
N MET A 170 7.22 -8.22 -8.14
CA MET A 170 6.02 -7.95 -7.35
C MET A 170 5.31 -6.66 -7.83
N GLY A 171 6.05 -5.57 -7.99
CA GLY A 171 5.49 -4.30 -8.46
C GLY A 171 4.83 -4.39 -9.83
N VAL A 172 5.42 -5.14 -10.77
CA VAL A 172 4.80 -5.42 -12.10
C VAL A 172 3.47 -6.15 -11.94
N ARG A 173 3.43 -7.20 -11.12
CA ARG A 173 2.20 -7.97 -10.88
C ARG A 173 1.14 -7.12 -10.17
N ALA A 174 1.55 -6.35 -9.15
CA ALA A 174 0.69 -5.42 -8.42
C ALA A 174 0.01 -4.42 -9.37
N ARG A 175 0.78 -3.77 -10.23
CA ARG A 175 0.24 -2.82 -11.22
C ARG A 175 -0.71 -3.49 -12.20
N LYS A 176 -0.34 -4.65 -12.73
CA LYS A 176 -1.20 -5.42 -13.65
C LYS A 176 -2.53 -5.80 -12.99
N TYR A 177 -2.49 -6.22 -11.72
CA TYR A 177 -3.70 -6.50 -10.95
C TYR A 177 -4.64 -5.28 -10.91
N VAL A 178 -4.11 -4.12 -10.53
CA VAL A 178 -4.91 -2.88 -10.43
C VAL A 178 -5.44 -2.44 -11.80
N GLN A 179 -4.65 -2.55 -12.86
CA GLN A 179 -5.09 -2.26 -14.22
C GLN A 179 -6.27 -3.13 -14.65
N ASN A 180 -6.23 -4.42 -14.32
CA ASN A 180 -7.22 -5.39 -14.74
C ASN A 180 -8.49 -5.41 -13.88
N ASN A 181 -8.41 -4.97 -12.62
CA ASN A 181 -9.51 -5.13 -11.66
C ASN A 181 -10.06 -3.80 -11.10
N LEU A 182 -9.23 -2.77 -10.98
CA LEU A 182 -9.56 -1.54 -10.24
C LEU A 182 -9.35 -0.26 -11.05
N SER A 183 -9.04 -0.35 -12.35
CA SER A 183 -8.99 0.83 -13.23
C SER A 183 -10.38 1.41 -13.43
N LYS A 184 -10.44 2.73 -13.72
CA LYS A 184 -11.69 3.44 -13.95
C LYS A 184 -12.58 2.74 -14.99
N ASP A 185 -11.98 2.28 -16.08
CA ASP A 185 -12.72 1.65 -17.19
C ASP A 185 -13.30 0.29 -16.80
N VAL A 186 -12.55 -0.50 -16.03
CA VAL A 186 -13.01 -1.81 -15.54
C VAL A 186 -14.15 -1.64 -14.54
N VAL A 187 -13.98 -0.75 -13.55
CA VAL A 187 -15.01 -0.50 -12.53
C VAL A 187 -16.26 0.11 -13.15
N ALA A 188 -16.11 1.02 -14.12
CA ALA A 188 -17.26 1.59 -14.85
C ALA A 188 -18.02 0.51 -15.64
N LYS A 189 -17.31 -0.41 -16.34
CA LYS A 189 -17.95 -1.53 -17.05
C LYS A 189 -18.72 -2.45 -16.10
N GLN A 190 -18.16 -2.80 -14.94
CA GLN A 190 -18.83 -3.59 -13.92
C GLN A 190 -20.09 -2.90 -13.41
N PHE A 191 -20.02 -1.61 -13.14
CA PHE A 191 -21.18 -0.81 -12.70
C PHE A 191 -22.29 -0.81 -13.76
N TRP A 192 -21.98 -0.55 -15.03
CA TRP A 192 -22.96 -0.54 -16.10
C TRP A 192 -23.56 -1.93 -16.37
N ALA A 193 -22.77 -2.98 -16.28
CA ALA A 193 -23.28 -4.35 -16.41
C ALA A 193 -24.31 -4.67 -15.31
N PHE A 194 -24.05 -4.20 -14.07
CA PHE A 194 -24.99 -4.34 -12.96
C PHE A 194 -26.29 -3.56 -13.21
N ILE A 195 -26.21 -2.29 -13.60
CA ILE A 195 -27.41 -1.47 -13.89
C ILE A 195 -28.25 -2.12 -14.98
N ASN A 196 -27.64 -2.55 -16.07
CA ASN A 196 -28.36 -3.19 -17.16
C ASN A 196 -29.04 -4.50 -16.71
N SER A 197 -28.38 -5.33 -15.88
CA SER A 197 -28.99 -6.54 -15.35
C SER A 197 -30.19 -6.26 -14.41
N ALA A 198 -30.11 -5.19 -13.63
CA ALA A 198 -31.21 -4.78 -12.76
C ALA A 198 -32.43 -4.31 -13.55
N ILE A 199 -32.23 -3.56 -14.64
CA ILE A 199 -33.31 -3.06 -15.50
C ILE A 199 -33.97 -4.21 -16.27
N THR A 200 -33.20 -5.21 -16.74
CA THR A 200 -33.71 -6.35 -17.52
C THR A 200 -34.46 -7.39 -16.67
N ASN A 201 -34.24 -7.43 -15.37
CA ASN A 201 -34.91 -8.37 -14.46
C ASN A 201 -36.20 -7.80 -13.83
N ASP A 202 -36.55 -6.54 -14.11
CA ASP A 202 -37.80 -5.90 -13.69
C ASP A 202 -38.91 -5.91 -14.79
N VAL A 203 -38.76 -6.71 -15.88
CA VAL A 203 -39.77 -6.87 -16.94
C VAL A 203 -40.40 -8.26 -16.89
#